data_b5e58f87495bbcd676c2287b7d603151
#
_entry.id   b5e58f87495bbcd676c2287b7d603151
#
_cell.length_a   1.000
_cell.length_b   1.000
_cell.length_c   1.000
_cell.angle_alpha   90.00
_cell.angle_beta   90.00
_cell.angle_gamma   90.00
#
_symmetry.space_group_name_H-M   'P 1'
#
loop_
_entity.id
_entity.type
_entity.pdbx_description
1 polymer ?
#
loop_
_entity_poly.entity_id
_entity_poly.type
_entity_poly.pdbx_seq_one_letter_code
_entity_poly.pdbx_strand_id
1 'polypeptide(L)'
;MKNFETAAVARSTSPPYGPLPRLKAILMLTSQTSLPNPNALKGITIMLGSGVCISVMHLLVRYVSSDIHPFEIAFFRNLFAILALVPWFIKLGWTPLRTHRPGLLLWRAILNSGCMLSFFMALSLAPLVEVTALGFTAPIYVTILAIFFLGERVGLQRWGAIIIGFVGVLVVLRPGFETIGLGQLLVLFSAFGWGVCLIIVKILGRTETSVTITAYMSIMMAPILLVPAIYVWSWPTWEQFALLLILGILGGLAQMGMAEALRLAPTHVVMPVDFTRLLIIAILAYLAFGEVPDVYVWLGGVIIFGSTAFISYREHVKSQQESNSAQELPKTPVHG
;
A
#
# COMPACT_ATOMS: atom_id res chain seq x y z
N MET A 1 -58.06 26.49 58.07
CA MET A 1 -59.26 26.89 57.29
C MET A 1 -58.95 26.50 55.84
N LYS A 2 -59.65 25.43 55.38
CA LYS A 2 -60.45 25.37 54.14
C LYS A 2 -59.62 25.53 52.84
N ASN A 3 -59.69 24.74 51.80
CA ASN A 3 -60.53 23.59 51.36
C ASN A 3 -59.66 22.86 50.27
N PHE A 4 -59.57 21.60 50.20
CA PHE A 4 -60.36 20.53 49.55
C PHE A 4 -60.88 20.83 48.12
N GLU A 5 -60.68 19.80 47.26
CA GLU A 5 -61.33 19.44 46.00
C GLU A 5 -60.54 19.86 44.73
N THR A 6 -60.33 19.06 43.72
CA THR A 6 -61.01 17.83 43.30
C THR A 6 -60.09 17.09 42.27
N ALA A 7 -60.12 15.79 42.32
CA ALA A 7 -59.52 14.91 41.35
C ALA A 7 -60.32 14.95 40.04
N ALA A 8 -59.60 15.00 38.90
CA ALA A 8 -60.13 14.59 37.58
C ALA A 8 -59.15 13.70 36.84
N VAL A 9 -59.55 12.45 36.76
CA VAL A 9 -58.95 11.38 35.96
C VAL A 9 -59.06 11.75 34.48
N ALA A 10 -57.96 11.99 33.83
CA ALA A 10 -57.88 11.97 32.36
C ALA A 10 -57.08 10.78 31.92
N ARG A 11 -57.75 9.78 31.38
CA ARG A 11 -57.20 8.57 30.74
C ARG A 11 -56.28 8.96 29.60
N SER A 12 -55.03 8.46 29.64
CA SER A 12 -54.11 8.51 28.56
C SER A 12 -54.59 7.62 27.43
N THR A 13 -54.92 8.19 26.30
CA THR A 13 -54.97 7.48 25.03
C THR A 13 -53.59 7.53 24.41
N SER A 14 -52.91 6.40 24.40
CA SER A 14 -51.69 6.20 23.65
C SER A 14 -51.96 6.39 22.15
N PRO A 15 -51.11 7.13 21.39
CA PRO A 15 -51.28 7.21 19.96
C PRO A 15 -50.79 5.90 19.30
N PRO A 16 -51.39 5.53 18.15
CA PRO A 16 -51.13 4.29 17.48
C PRO A 16 -49.69 4.29 16.90
N TYR A 17 -49.10 3.12 16.89
CA TYR A 17 -47.83 2.79 16.30
C TYR A 17 -47.58 3.50 14.95
N GLY A 18 -46.63 4.44 14.89
CA GLY A 18 -46.12 4.99 13.66
C GLY A 18 -45.26 3.95 12.95
N PRO A 19 -45.29 3.90 11.60
CA PRO A 19 -44.60 2.86 10.85
C PRO A 19 -43.08 2.99 10.96
N LEU A 20 -42.50 1.93 11.54
CA LEU A 20 -41.19 1.38 11.30
C LEU A 20 -39.99 2.37 11.30
N PRO A 21 -39.26 2.49 12.42
CA PRO A 21 -37.93 3.14 12.43
C PRO A 21 -36.93 2.42 11.52
N ARG A 22 -37.17 1.14 11.16
CA ARG A 22 -36.33 0.37 10.25
C ARG A 22 -36.40 0.83 8.79
N LEU A 23 -37.53 1.31 8.29
CA LEU A 23 -37.65 1.79 6.91
C LEU A 23 -36.96 3.16 6.73
N LYS A 24 -37.06 4.06 7.73
CA LYS A 24 -36.31 5.33 7.73
C LYS A 24 -34.79 5.08 7.83
N ALA A 25 -34.34 4.12 8.62
CA ALA A 25 -32.94 3.75 8.72
C ALA A 25 -32.41 3.13 7.40
N ILE A 26 -33.22 2.31 6.73
CA ILE A 26 -32.86 1.73 5.41
C ILE A 26 -32.87 2.82 4.34
N LEU A 27 -33.84 3.74 4.33
CA LEU A 27 -33.89 4.88 3.42
C LEU A 27 -32.75 5.90 3.70
N MET A 28 -32.34 6.09 4.93
CA MET A 28 -31.16 6.91 5.26
C MET A 28 -29.84 6.21 4.86
N LEU A 29 -29.78 4.89 4.89
CA LEU A 29 -28.62 4.13 4.41
C LEU A 29 -28.51 4.12 2.87
N THR A 30 -29.65 4.21 2.17
CA THR A 30 -29.67 4.28 0.69
C THR A 30 -29.54 5.72 0.16
N SER A 31 -29.77 6.75 0.97
CA SER A 31 -29.63 8.15 0.54
C SER A 31 -28.22 8.73 0.69
N GLN A 32 -27.27 7.97 1.22
CA GLN A 32 -25.85 8.34 1.25
C GLN A 32 -25.06 7.79 0.04
N THR A 33 -25.67 7.68 -1.13
CA THR A 33 -24.91 7.79 -2.38
C THR A 33 -24.58 9.27 -2.63
N SER A 34 -23.85 9.87 -1.69
CA SER A 34 -23.16 11.13 -1.95
C SER A 34 -22.25 10.90 -3.14
N LEU A 35 -22.37 11.74 -4.18
CA LEU A 35 -21.41 11.84 -5.27
C LEU A 35 -20.01 11.72 -4.67
N PRO A 36 -19.12 10.90 -5.25
CA PRO A 36 -17.80 10.70 -4.70
C PRO A 36 -17.17 12.07 -4.47
N ASN A 37 -16.71 12.33 -3.24
CA ASN A 37 -16.03 13.55 -2.88
C ASN A 37 -15.02 13.88 -4.00
N PRO A 38 -15.01 15.09 -4.60
CA PRO A 38 -14.13 15.41 -5.71
C PRO A 38 -12.66 15.10 -5.44
N ASN A 39 -12.25 15.13 -4.19
CA ASN A 39 -10.93 14.71 -3.75
C ASN A 39 -10.73 13.17 -3.83
N ALA A 40 -11.77 12.37 -3.58
CA ALA A 40 -11.69 10.92 -3.70
C ALA A 40 -11.55 10.48 -5.16
N LEU A 41 -12.30 11.10 -6.08
CA LEU A 41 -12.16 10.84 -7.51
C LEU A 41 -10.77 11.21 -8.03
N LYS A 42 -10.23 12.35 -7.60
CA LYS A 42 -8.87 12.78 -7.91
C LYS A 42 -7.82 11.80 -7.36
N GLY A 43 -8.00 11.29 -6.14
CA GLY A 43 -7.15 10.26 -5.54
C GLY A 43 -7.16 8.96 -6.36
N ILE A 44 -8.33 8.50 -6.81
CA ILE A 44 -8.49 7.32 -7.67
C ILE A 44 -7.75 7.51 -9.00
N THR A 45 -7.93 8.65 -9.66
CA THR A 45 -7.29 8.94 -10.96
C THR A 45 -5.75 8.98 -10.84
N ILE A 46 -5.24 9.60 -9.78
CA ILE A 46 -3.79 9.65 -9.51
C ILE A 46 -3.26 8.24 -9.22
N MET A 47 -4.01 7.41 -8.48
CA MET A 47 -3.60 6.03 -8.19
C MET A 47 -3.57 5.16 -9.45
N LEU A 48 -4.55 5.30 -10.35
CA LEU A 48 -4.52 4.65 -11.66
C LEU A 48 -3.27 5.06 -12.46
N GLY A 49 -2.98 6.35 -12.53
CA GLY A 49 -1.77 6.86 -13.20
C GLY A 49 -0.48 6.31 -12.57
N SER A 50 -0.42 6.25 -11.24
CA SER A 50 0.68 5.62 -10.51
C SER A 50 0.82 4.14 -10.86
N GLY A 51 -0.30 3.40 -10.91
CA GLY A 51 -0.34 1.99 -11.32
C GLY A 51 0.18 1.75 -12.73
N VAL A 52 -0.17 2.62 -13.69
CA VAL A 52 0.38 2.58 -15.06
C VAL A 52 1.89 2.81 -15.03
N CYS A 53 2.37 3.85 -14.33
CA CYS A 53 3.80 4.14 -14.23
C CYS A 53 4.59 2.96 -13.63
N ILE A 54 4.09 2.33 -12.57
CA ILE A 54 4.71 1.15 -11.97
C ILE A 54 4.71 -0.03 -12.95
N SER A 55 3.59 -0.27 -13.64
CA SER A 55 3.48 -1.40 -14.59
C SER A 55 4.47 -1.25 -15.74
N VAL A 56 4.58 -0.06 -16.31
CA VAL A 56 5.57 0.23 -17.37
C VAL A 56 6.99 0.13 -16.81
N MET A 57 7.23 0.62 -15.61
CA MET A 57 8.54 0.48 -14.95
C MET A 57 8.93 -1.00 -14.76
N HIS A 58 8.02 -1.86 -14.27
CA HIS A 58 8.31 -3.30 -14.11
C HIS A 58 8.57 -3.99 -15.45
N LEU A 59 7.80 -3.62 -16.49
CA LEU A 59 8.04 -4.09 -17.85
C LEU A 59 9.45 -3.72 -18.33
N LEU A 60 9.86 -2.46 -18.16
CA LEU A 60 11.18 -1.97 -18.53
C LEU A 60 12.29 -2.66 -17.72
N VAL A 61 12.10 -2.90 -16.41
CA VAL A 61 13.04 -3.69 -15.60
C VAL A 61 13.23 -5.06 -16.21
N ARG A 62 12.15 -5.77 -16.54
CA ARG A 62 12.21 -7.10 -17.17
C ARG A 62 12.90 -7.05 -18.53
N TYR A 63 12.57 -6.07 -19.37
CA TYR A 63 13.14 -5.90 -20.70
C TYR A 63 14.64 -5.62 -20.63
N VAL A 64 15.07 -4.66 -19.82
CA VAL A 64 16.47 -4.25 -19.69
C VAL A 64 17.30 -5.32 -18.96
N SER A 65 16.66 -6.16 -18.13
CA SER A 65 17.37 -7.23 -17.40
C SER A 65 17.89 -8.37 -18.28
N SER A 66 17.59 -8.36 -19.58
CA SER A 66 18.26 -9.25 -20.56
C SER A 66 19.73 -8.90 -20.77
N ASP A 67 20.07 -7.62 -20.68
CA ASP A 67 21.40 -7.10 -21.02
C ASP A 67 22.14 -6.51 -19.81
N ILE A 68 21.40 -5.92 -18.87
CA ILE A 68 21.94 -5.25 -17.68
C ILE A 68 21.49 -6.01 -16.42
N HIS A 69 22.44 -6.23 -15.52
CA HIS A 69 22.12 -6.95 -14.29
C HIS A 69 21.09 -6.20 -13.43
N PRO A 70 20.08 -6.87 -12.82
CA PRO A 70 19.02 -6.25 -12.04
C PRO A 70 19.51 -5.35 -10.90
N PHE A 71 20.70 -5.60 -10.33
CA PHE A 71 21.29 -4.77 -9.28
C PHE A 71 21.71 -3.40 -9.80
N GLU A 72 22.25 -3.35 -11.01
CA GLU A 72 22.60 -2.11 -11.68
C GLU A 72 21.34 -1.33 -12.07
N ILE A 73 20.31 -2.01 -12.58
CA ILE A 73 19.02 -1.39 -12.86
C ILE A 73 18.41 -0.78 -11.58
N ALA A 74 18.48 -1.48 -10.44
CA ALA A 74 18.00 -0.98 -9.16
C ALA A 74 18.74 0.29 -8.70
N PHE A 75 20.07 0.34 -8.90
CA PHE A 75 20.86 1.53 -8.62
C PHE A 75 20.44 2.72 -9.49
N PHE A 76 20.42 2.58 -10.81
CA PHE A 76 20.03 3.66 -11.72
C PHE A 76 18.59 4.11 -11.50
N ARG A 77 17.66 3.18 -11.28
CA ARG A 77 16.28 3.49 -10.95
C ARG A 77 16.19 4.40 -9.72
N ASN A 78 16.93 4.08 -8.66
CA ASN A 78 16.90 4.87 -7.45
C ASN A 78 17.61 6.22 -7.62
N LEU A 79 18.73 6.24 -8.34
CA LEU A 79 19.48 7.46 -8.67
C LEU A 79 18.63 8.45 -9.46
N PHE A 80 17.98 7.99 -10.53
CA PHE A 80 17.14 8.85 -11.37
C PHE A 80 15.79 9.18 -10.72
N ALA A 81 15.30 8.38 -9.77
CA ALA A 81 14.13 8.74 -8.98
C ALA A 81 14.38 9.98 -8.09
N ILE A 82 15.63 10.25 -7.71
CA ILE A 82 16.00 11.47 -6.97
C ILE A 82 15.69 12.71 -7.82
N LEU A 83 15.85 12.64 -9.15
CA LEU A 83 15.52 13.74 -10.04
C LEU A 83 14.04 14.15 -9.94
N ALA A 84 13.15 13.18 -9.72
CA ALA A 84 11.72 13.46 -9.51
C ALA A 84 11.46 14.23 -8.20
N LEU A 85 12.36 14.17 -7.22
CA LEU A 85 12.26 14.89 -5.95
C LEU A 85 12.84 16.31 -6.00
N VAL A 86 13.65 16.63 -7.01
CA VAL A 86 14.32 17.94 -7.16
C VAL A 86 13.35 19.12 -7.03
N PRO A 87 12.16 19.13 -7.68
CA PRO A 87 11.23 20.25 -7.55
C PRO A 87 10.77 20.50 -6.10
N TRP A 88 10.73 19.47 -5.27
CA TRP A 88 10.36 19.60 -3.87
C TRP A 88 11.49 20.11 -3.00
N PHE A 89 12.73 19.69 -3.26
CA PHE A 89 13.90 20.28 -2.61
C PHE A 89 14.06 21.77 -2.92
N ILE A 90 13.75 22.19 -4.13
CA ILE A 90 13.75 23.61 -4.53
C ILE A 90 12.72 24.40 -3.71
N LYS A 91 11.51 23.82 -3.45
CA LYS A 91 10.42 24.49 -2.70
C LYS A 91 10.63 24.47 -1.18
N LEU A 92 11.14 23.39 -0.62
CA LEU A 92 11.23 23.13 0.83
C LEU A 92 12.65 23.38 1.38
N GLY A 93 13.65 23.60 0.50
CA GLY A 93 15.05 23.74 0.88
C GLY A 93 15.58 22.47 1.57
N TRP A 94 16.52 22.64 2.49
CA TRP A 94 17.20 21.56 3.23
C TRP A 94 16.46 21.11 4.50
N THR A 95 15.28 21.67 4.80
CA THR A 95 14.50 21.35 6.00
C THR A 95 14.13 19.87 6.10
N PRO A 96 13.82 19.14 5.02
CA PRO A 96 13.52 17.70 5.10
C PRO A 96 14.70 16.82 5.53
N LEU A 97 15.93 17.34 5.52
CA LEU A 97 17.12 16.58 5.92
C LEU A 97 17.46 16.71 7.42
N ARG A 98 16.61 17.37 8.21
CA ARG A 98 16.76 17.38 9.67
C ARG A 98 16.00 16.23 10.28
N THR A 99 16.71 15.29 10.92
CA THR A 99 16.10 14.10 11.57
C THR A 99 16.70 13.89 12.95
N HIS A 100 15.88 13.37 13.85
CA HIS A 100 16.30 12.94 15.19
C HIS A 100 16.65 11.45 15.27
N ARG A 101 16.35 10.65 14.21
CA ARG A 101 16.53 9.18 14.21
C ARG A 101 17.26 8.66 12.96
N PRO A 102 18.50 9.15 12.67
CA PRO A 102 19.21 8.77 11.45
C PRO A 102 19.52 7.26 11.38
N GLY A 103 19.80 6.62 12.52
CA GLY A 103 20.08 5.18 12.57
C GLY A 103 18.89 4.30 12.13
N LEU A 104 17.67 4.64 12.54
CA LEU A 104 16.48 3.90 12.14
C LEU A 104 16.14 4.12 10.65
N LEU A 105 16.41 5.32 10.13
CA LEU A 105 16.28 5.64 8.70
C LEU A 105 17.30 4.88 7.87
N LEU A 106 18.54 4.79 8.33
CA LEU A 106 19.60 4.01 7.67
C LEU A 106 19.24 2.51 7.65
N TRP A 107 18.81 1.96 8.79
CA TRP A 107 18.41 0.55 8.88
C TRP A 107 17.26 0.22 7.92
N ARG A 108 16.27 1.13 7.85
CA ARG A 108 15.18 1.04 6.87
C ARG A 108 15.70 1.11 5.42
N ALA A 109 16.66 1.99 5.12
CA ALA A 109 17.22 2.11 3.78
C ALA A 109 17.98 0.84 3.36
N ILE A 110 18.76 0.23 4.27
CA ILE A 110 19.47 -1.04 4.03
C ILE A 110 18.46 -2.15 3.73
N LEU A 111 17.46 -2.31 4.59
CA LEU A 111 16.43 -3.35 4.43
C LEU A 111 15.66 -3.15 3.11
N ASN A 112 15.24 -1.91 2.84
CA ASN A 112 14.49 -1.61 1.61
C ASN A 112 15.33 -1.79 0.35
N SER A 113 16.66 -1.55 0.42
CA SER A 113 17.59 -1.84 -0.68
C SER A 113 17.65 -3.34 -0.95
N GLY A 114 17.77 -4.18 0.08
CA GLY A 114 17.73 -5.63 -0.06
C GLY A 114 16.41 -6.13 -0.65
N CYS A 115 15.29 -5.58 -0.22
CA CYS A 115 13.97 -5.90 -0.78
C CYS A 115 13.87 -5.52 -2.26
N MET A 116 14.38 -4.34 -2.63
CA MET A 116 14.36 -3.85 -4.00
C MET A 116 15.25 -4.71 -4.92
N LEU A 117 16.46 -5.07 -4.47
CA LEU A 117 17.35 -5.97 -5.21
C LEU A 117 16.69 -7.33 -5.44
N SER A 118 16.10 -7.91 -4.39
CA SER A 118 15.37 -9.18 -4.47
C SER A 118 14.18 -9.11 -5.42
N PHE A 119 13.41 -8.03 -5.37
CA PHE A 119 12.26 -7.84 -6.24
C PHE A 119 12.66 -7.66 -7.71
N PHE A 120 13.71 -6.87 -7.99
CA PHE A 120 14.18 -6.67 -9.37
C PHE A 120 14.80 -7.97 -9.94
N MET A 121 15.49 -8.75 -9.10
CA MET A 121 15.92 -10.07 -9.46
C MET A 121 14.74 -11.01 -9.73
N ALA A 122 13.69 -10.95 -8.92
CA ALA A 122 12.48 -11.72 -9.17
C ALA A 122 11.82 -11.36 -10.51
N LEU A 123 11.74 -10.07 -10.87
CA LEU A 123 11.24 -9.60 -12.16
C LEU A 123 12.03 -10.13 -13.37
N SER A 124 13.33 -10.41 -13.19
CA SER A 124 14.16 -11.00 -14.26
C SER A 124 14.03 -12.52 -14.36
N LEU A 125 13.63 -13.20 -13.28
CA LEU A 125 13.64 -14.67 -13.18
C LEU A 125 12.27 -15.33 -13.30
N ALA A 126 11.18 -14.58 -13.03
CA ALA A 126 9.83 -15.14 -13.02
C ALA A 126 8.85 -14.27 -13.84
N PRO A 127 7.70 -14.82 -14.27
CA PRO A 127 6.70 -14.08 -15.05
C PRO A 127 6.22 -12.82 -14.34
N LEU A 128 6.08 -11.70 -15.08
CA LEU A 128 5.73 -10.39 -14.51
C LEU A 128 4.44 -10.39 -13.69
N VAL A 129 3.42 -11.09 -14.20
CA VAL A 129 2.10 -11.16 -13.55
C VAL A 129 2.17 -11.91 -12.24
N GLU A 130 2.91 -13.02 -12.21
CA GLU A 130 3.13 -13.83 -11.02
C GLU A 130 3.88 -13.06 -9.93
N VAL A 131 5.00 -12.41 -10.28
CA VAL A 131 5.76 -11.55 -9.36
C VAL A 131 4.89 -10.43 -8.80
N THR A 132 4.05 -9.82 -9.65
CA THR A 132 3.15 -8.75 -9.21
C THR A 132 2.08 -9.27 -8.27
N ALA A 133 1.44 -10.41 -8.58
CA ALA A 133 0.42 -11.04 -7.74
C ALA A 133 0.98 -11.40 -6.36
N LEU A 134 2.14 -12.06 -6.31
CA LEU A 134 2.83 -12.40 -5.06
C LEU A 134 3.28 -11.16 -4.28
N GLY A 135 3.66 -10.07 -4.96
CA GLY A 135 4.01 -8.80 -4.33
C GLY A 135 2.87 -8.18 -3.51
N PHE A 136 1.60 -8.42 -3.88
CA PHE A 136 0.44 -7.99 -3.10
C PHE A 136 0.27 -8.71 -1.76
N THR A 137 1.14 -9.65 -1.41
CA THR A 137 1.17 -10.26 -0.07
C THR A 137 1.78 -9.35 1.00
N ALA A 138 2.47 -8.28 0.62
CA ALA A 138 3.11 -7.37 1.57
C ALA A 138 2.17 -6.87 2.71
N PRO A 139 0.91 -6.44 2.46
CA PRO A 139 -0.01 -6.05 3.54
C PRO A 139 -0.38 -7.19 4.49
N ILE A 140 -0.37 -8.44 4.03
CA ILE A 140 -0.59 -9.62 4.87
C ILE A 140 0.56 -9.72 5.89
N TYR A 141 1.80 -9.61 5.42
CA TYR A 141 2.98 -9.59 6.29
C TYR A 141 2.97 -8.41 7.25
N VAL A 142 2.58 -7.20 6.80
CA VAL A 142 2.43 -6.03 7.68
C VAL A 142 1.49 -6.32 8.84
N THR A 143 0.34 -6.96 8.58
CA THR A 143 -0.65 -7.28 9.61
C THR A 143 -0.09 -8.26 10.63
N ILE A 144 0.62 -9.31 10.18
CA ILE A 144 1.28 -10.28 11.06
C ILE A 144 2.34 -9.58 11.91
N LEU A 145 3.21 -8.78 11.28
CA LEU A 145 4.29 -8.08 11.99
C LEU A 145 3.76 -7.05 12.99
N ALA A 146 2.62 -6.39 12.69
CA ALA A 146 1.99 -5.45 13.61
C ALA A 146 1.53 -6.13 14.92
N ILE A 147 1.12 -7.39 14.88
CA ILE A 147 0.78 -8.18 16.07
C ILE A 147 2.02 -8.31 16.97
N PHE A 148 3.15 -8.72 16.39
CA PHE A 148 4.37 -9.01 17.15
C PHE A 148 5.12 -7.74 17.62
N PHE A 149 5.23 -6.72 16.74
CA PHE A 149 6.05 -5.54 17.01
C PHE A 149 5.28 -4.36 17.61
N LEU A 150 3.99 -4.24 17.33
CA LEU A 150 3.16 -3.13 17.82
C LEU A 150 2.20 -3.58 18.93
N GLY A 151 2.14 -4.88 19.23
CA GLY A 151 1.24 -5.44 20.24
C GLY A 151 -0.24 -5.28 19.87
N GLU A 152 -0.56 -5.15 18.57
CA GLU A 152 -1.94 -4.99 18.12
C GLU A 152 -2.72 -6.28 18.35
N ARG A 153 -3.87 -6.18 19.01
CA ARG A 153 -4.79 -7.31 19.15
C ARG A 153 -5.58 -7.49 17.86
N VAL A 154 -5.39 -8.64 17.23
CA VAL A 154 -6.05 -8.97 15.96
C VAL A 154 -7.22 -9.90 16.25
N GLY A 155 -8.42 -9.49 15.85
CA GLY A 155 -9.62 -10.30 15.97
C GLY A 155 -9.62 -11.49 15.00
N LEU A 156 -10.45 -12.50 15.29
CA LEU A 156 -10.57 -13.75 14.50
C LEU A 156 -10.77 -13.50 12.99
N GLN A 157 -11.50 -12.44 12.64
CA GLN A 157 -11.76 -12.08 11.23
C GLN A 157 -10.50 -11.68 10.46
N ARG A 158 -9.54 -10.98 11.10
CA ARG A 158 -8.25 -10.65 10.46
C ARG A 158 -7.36 -11.88 10.32
N TRP A 159 -7.39 -12.80 11.30
CA TRP A 159 -6.72 -14.09 11.18
C TRP A 159 -7.27 -14.91 10.02
N GLY A 160 -8.60 -14.95 9.85
CA GLY A 160 -9.23 -15.58 8.68
C GLY A 160 -8.74 -14.97 7.36
N ALA A 161 -8.66 -13.65 7.26
CA ALA A 161 -8.14 -12.99 6.06
C ALA A 161 -6.67 -13.34 5.80
N ILE A 162 -5.81 -13.35 6.81
CA ILE A 162 -4.40 -13.75 6.69
C ILE A 162 -4.31 -15.18 6.12
N ILE A 163 -5.05 -16.13 6.68
CA ILE A 163 -5.07 -17.52 6.21
C ILE A 163 -5.54 -17.60 4.75
N ILE A 164 -6.64 -16.91 4.40
CA ILE A 164 -7.14 -16.86 3.03
C ILE A 164 -6.10 -16.28 2.08
N GLY A 165 -5.39 -15.21 2.47
CA GLY A 165 -4.33 -14.63 1.68
C GLY A 165 -3.17 -15.61 1.44
N PHE A 166 -2.76 -16.38 2.45
CA PHE A 166 -1.76 -17.44 2.28
C PHE A 166 -2.26 -18.59 1.40
N VAL A 167 -3.53 -18.95 1.46
CA VAL A 167 -4.12 -19.90 0.50
C VAL A 167 -3.98 -19.35 -0.93
N GLY A 168 -4.21 -18.06 -1.15
CA GLY A 168 -3.97 -17.43 -2.44
C GLY A 168 -2.51 -17.57 -2.92
N VAL A 169 -1.54 -17.41 -2.03
CA VAL A 169 -0.11 -17.65 -2.35
C VAL A 169 0.13 -19.10 -2.78
N LEU A 170 -0.43 -20.06 -2.06
CA LEU A 170 -0.32 -21.49 -2.41
C LEU A 170 -0.97 -21.81 -3.76
N VAL A 171 -2.08 -21.15 -4.08
CA VAL A 171 -2.75 -21.29 -5.40
C VAL A 171 -1.84 -20.76 -6.52
N VAL A 172 -1.13 -19.64 -6.33
CA VAL A 172 -0.17 -19.12 -7.32
C VAL A 172 1.03 -20.05 -7.45
N LEU A 173 1.62 -20.48 -6.33
CA LEU A 173 2.87 -21.25 -6.32
C LEU A 173 2.69 -22.73 -6.69
N ARG A 174 1.51 -23.28 -6.51
CA ARG A 174 1.19 -24.70 -6.76
C ARG A 174 2.26 -25.70 -6.29
N PRO A 175 2.67 -25.65 -5.00
CA PRO A 175 3.74 -26.50 -4.51
C PRO A 175 3.38 -27.98 -4.69
N GLY A 176 4.30 -28.75 -5.27
CA GLY A 176 4.11 -30.16 -5.61
C GLY A 176 3.61 -30.42 -7.04
N PHE A 177 3.10 -29.43 -7.75
CA PHE A 177 2.73 -29.50 -9.18
C PHE A 177 3.76 -28.78 -10.06
N GLU A 178 4.33 -27.70 -9.57
CA GLU A 178 5.40 -26.95 -10.22
C GLU A 178 6.57 -26.75 -9.26
N THR A 179 7.76 -26.61 -9.80
CA THR A 179 8.97 -26.30 -9.03
C THR A 179 8.94 -24.82 -8.65
N ILE A 180 8.96 -24.52 -7.36
CA ILE A 180 9.09 -23.14 -6.88
C ILE A 180 10.48 -22.64 -7.25
N GLY A 181 10.54 -21.70 -8.19
CA GLY A 181 11.79 -21.09 -8.64
C GLY A 181 12.32 -20.04 -7.67
N LEU A 182 13.57 -19.63 -7.90
CA LEU A 182 14.21 -18.58 -7.12
C LEU A 182 13.45 -17.25 -7.20
N GLY A 183 12.84 -16.93 -8.35
CA GLY A 183 12.08 -15.70 -8.55
C GLY A 183 10.91 -15.57 -7.59
N GLN A 184 10.10 -16.63 -7.43
CA GLN A 184 8.97 -16.63 -6.50
C GLN A 184 9.42 -16.47 -5.04
N LEU A 185 10.50 -17.14 -4.65
CA LEU A 185 11.05 -16.99 -3.29
C LEU A 185 11.55 -15.56 -3.04
N LEU A 186 12.23 -14.95 -4.01
CA LEU A 186 12.75 -13.60 -3.90
C LEU A 186 11.63 -12.54 -3.79
N VAL A 187 10.53 -12.70 -4.51
CA VAL A 187 9.41 -11.77 -4.36
C VAL A 187 8.73 -11.90 -3.01
N LEU A 188 8.54 -13.12 -2.48
CA LEU A 188 7.98 -13.32 -1.14
C LEU A 188 8.89 -12.76 -0.05
N PHE A 189 10.20 -12.96 -0.17
CA PHE A 189 11.19 -12.33 0.72
C PHE A 189 11.12 -10.81 0.64
N SER A 190 11.05 -10.25 -0.54
CA SER A 190 10.89 -8.80 -0.76
C SER A 190 9.60 -8.27 -0.14
N ALA A 191 8.46 -8.95 -0.34
CA ALA A 191 7.17 -8.58 0.23
C ALA A 191 7.19 -8.60 1.77
N PHE A 192 7.82 -9.61 2.37
CA PHE A 192 8.03 -9.68 3.81
C PHE A 192 8.87 -8.50 4.31
N GLY A 193 10.02 -8.24 3.68
CA GLY A 193 10.90 -7.15 4.05
C GLY A 193 10.24 -5.77 3.88
N TRP A 194 9.41 -5.57 2.85
CA TRP A 194 8.59 -4.36 2.73
C TRP A 194 7.57 -4.25 3.86
N GLY A 195 7.02 -5.37 4.32
CA GLY A 195 6.19 -5.41 5.53
C GLY A 195 6.93 -4.86 6.74
N VAL A 196 8.18 -5.29 6.97
CA VAL A 196 9.04 -4.75 8.04
C VAL A 196 9.32 -3.26 7.84
N CYS A 197 9.64 -2.84 6.61
CA CYS A 197 9.85 -1.43 6.29
C CYS A 197 8.63 -0.56 6.62
N LEU A 198 7.41 -1.05 6.36
CA LEU A 198 6.18 -0.32 6.69
C LEU A 198 5.96 -0.20 8.21
N ILE A 199 6.32 -1.22 9.00
CA ILE A 199 6.32 -1.11 10.47
C ILE A 199 7.30 -0.04 10.94
N ILE A 200 8.51 0.00 10.37
CA ILE A 200 9.51 1.04 10.68
C ILE A 200 8.96 2.44 10.31
N VAL A 201 8.30 2.58 9.16
CA VAL A 201 7.63 3.84 8.77
C VAL A 201 6.57 4.26 9.80
N LYS A 202 5.77 3.32 10.29
CA LYS A 202 4.74 3.59 11.31
C LYS A 202 5.36 4.08 12.62
N ILE A 203 6.53 3.55 12.99
CA ILE A 203 7.29 4.01 14.17
C ILE A 203 7.90 5.40 13.91
N LEU A 204 8.53 5.62 12.75
CA LEU A 204 9.14 6.89 12.37
C LEU A 204 8.12 8.01 12.22
N GLY A 205 6.93 7.71 11.69
CA GLY A 205 5.86 8.68 11.49
C GLY A 205 5.32 9.33 12.77
N ARG A 206 5.71 8.83 13.95
CA ARG A 206 5.43 9.46 15.24
C ARG A 206 6.33 10.65 15.55
N THR A 207 7.49 10.74 14.90
CA THR A 207 8.53 11.75 15.21
C THR A 207 9.06 12.47 13.99
N GLU A 208 8.89 11.90 12.79
CA GLU A 208 9.45 12.42 11.55
C GLU A 208 8.35 12.72 10.53
N THR A 209 8.59 13.69 9.64
CA THR A 209 7.65 14.01 8.57
C THR A 209 7.74 12.97 7.44
N SER A 210 6.65 12.76 6.72
CA SER A 210 6.64 11.85 5.55
C SER A 210 7.67 12.25 4.49
N VAL A 211 7.90 13.55 4.32
CA VAL A 211 8.89 14.08 3.37
C VAL A 211 10.31 13.70 3.81
N THR A 212 10.63 13.85 5.10
CA THR A 212 11.91 13.43 5.68
C THR A 212 12.16 11.95 5.45
N ILE A 213 11.18 11.11 5.78
CA ILE A 213 11.27 9.66 5.64
C ILE A 213 11.53 9.25 4.18
N THR A 214 10.85 9.90 3.22
CA THR A 214 11.01 9.60 1.78
C THR A 214 12.32 10.13 1.23
N ALA A 215 12.73 11.34 1.60
CA ALA A 215 13.99 11.94 1.15
C ALA A 215 15.21 11.12 1.62
N TYR A 216 15.25 10.77 2.91
CA TYR A 216 16.31 9.93 3.45
C TYR A 216 16.34 8.53 2.81
N MET A 217 15.17 7.94 2.54
CA MET A 217 15.10 6.67 1.84
C MET A 217 15.79 6.77 0.47
N SER A 218 15.43 7.74 -0.35
CA SER A 218 15.99 7.87 -1.70
C SER A 218 17.49 8.17 -1.69
N ILE A 219 17.94 9.08 -0.80
CA ILE A 219 19.34 9.48 -0.72
C ILE A 219 20.22 8.37 -0.15
N MET A 220 19.77 7.68 0.92
CA MET A 220 20.58 6.62 1.54
C MET A 220 20.60 5.32 0.74
N MET A 221 19.52 5.02 -0.02
CA MET A 221 19.50 3.83 -0.87
C MET A 221 20.48 3.91 -2.03
N ALA A 222 20.75 5.09 -2.58
CA ALA A 222 21.66 5.23 -3.73
C ALA A 222 23.06 4.66 -3.46
N PRO A 223 23.79 5.07 -2.39
CA PRO A 223 25.10 4.49 -2.10
C PRO A 223 25.04 3.03 -1.69
N ILE A 224 23.96 2.58 -1.01
CA ILE A 224 23.80 1.17 -0.62
C ILE A 224 23.63 0.29 -1.85
N LEU A 225 22.82 0.71 -2.83
CA LEU A 225 22.58 -0.02 -4.07
C LEU A 225 23.79 0.04 -5.00
N LEU A 226 24.64 1.06 -4.91
CA LEU A 226 25.87 1.15 -5.69
C LEU A 226 26.84 0.02 -5.36
N VAL A 227 26.92 -0.38 -4.09
CA VAL A 227 27.86 -1.45 -3.67
C VAL A 227 27.63 -2.74 -4.45
N PRO A 228 26.45 -3.38 -4.45
CA PRO A 228 26.23 -4.58 -5.24
C PRO A 228 26.25 -4.31 -6.76
N ALA A 229 25.90 -3.10 -7.21
CA ALA A 229 25.95 -2.73 -8.62
C ALA A 229 27.39 -2.74 -9.17
N ILE A 230 28.39 -2.28 -8.41
CA ILE A 230 29.79 -2.25 -8.83
C ILE A 230 30.32 -3.66 -9.15
N TYR A 231 29.88 -4.69 -8.42
CA TYR A 231 30.35 -6.08 -8.64
C TYR A 231 29.86 -6.69 -9.94
N VAL A 232 28.77 -6.18 -10.50
CA VAL A 232 28.14 -6.68 -11.73
C VAL A 232 28.11 -5.60 -12.81
N TRP A 233 28.91 -4.54 -12.65
CA TRP A 233 28.85 -3.33 -13.45
C TRP A 233 29.15 -3.63 -14.92
N SER A 234 28.24 -3.22 -15.78
CA SER A 234 28.39 -3.14 -17.22
C SER A 234 28.10 -1.71 -17.66
N TRP A 235 28.92 -1.15 -18.56
CA TRP A 235 28.64 0.20 -19.04
C TRP A 235 27.42 0.19 -19.96
N PRO A 236 26.32 0.86 -19.57
CA PRO A 236 25.12 0.90 -20.41
C PRO A 236 25.41 1.61 -21.73
N THR A 237 24.82 1.13 -22.80
CA THR A 237 24.75 1.86 -24.08
C THR A 237 23.89 3.11 -23.91
N TRP A 238 23.97 4.06 -24.85
CA TRP A 238 23.15 5.27 -24.82
C TRP A 238 21.64 4.98 -24.81
N GLU A 239 21.22 3.93 -25.53
CA GLU A 239 19.82 3.47 -25.55
C GLU A 239 19.40 2.91 -24.18
N GLN A 240 20.23 2.03 -23.62
CA GLN A 240 19.99 1.48 -22.29
C GLN A 240 19.97 2.56 -21.20
N PHE A 241 20.89 3.54 -21.30
CA PHE A 241 20.90 4.67 -20.36
C PHE A 241 19.61 5.50 -20.46
N ALA A 242 19.07 5.73 -21.65
CA ALA A 242 17.79 6.41 -21.82
C ALA A 242 16.62 5.60 -21.20
N LEU A 243 16.61 4.27 -21.37
CA LEU A 243 15.62 3.39 -20.75
C LEU A 243 15.72 3.41 -19.22
N LEU A 244 16.94 3.37 -18.67
CA LEU A 244 17.18 3.47 -17.22
C LEU A 244 16.72 4.83 -16.65
N LEU A 245 16.92 5.91 -17.39
CA LEU A 245 16.43 7.24 -17.01
C LEU A 245 14.90 7.28 -16.97
N ILE A 246 14.24 6.79 -18.03
CA ILE A 246 12.78 6.69 -18.11
C ILE A 246 12.24 5.84 -16.96
N LEU A 247 12.84 4.68 -16.72
CA LEU A 247 12.50 3.76 -15.64
C LEU A 247 12.61 4.43 -14.27
N GLY A 248 13.66 5.20 -14.02
CA GLY A 248 13.85 5.92 -12.77
C GLY A 248 12.83 7.03 -12.57
N ILE A 249 12.55 7.81 -13.63
CA ILE A 249 11.51 8.87 -13.61
C ILE A 249 10.14 8.26 -13.35
N LEU A 250 9.77 7.19 -14.07
CA LEU A 250 8.49 6.48 -13.87
C LEU A 250 8.36 5.95 -12.44
N GLY A 251 9.44 5.37 -11.89
CA GLY A 251 9.47 4.92 -10.51
C GLY A 251 9.27 6.05 -9.50
N GLY A 252 9.89 7.20 -9.74
CA GLY A 252 9.72 8.41 -8.93
C GLY A 252 8.29 8.95 -8.99
N LEU A 253 7.74 9.12 -10.21
CA LEU A 253 6.37 9.59 -10.42
C LEU A 253 5.34 8.65 -9.80
N ALA A 254 5.54 7.34 -9.93
CA ALA A 254 4.67 6.34 -9.33
C ALA A 254 4.65 6.44 -7.80
N GLN A 255 5.82 6.57 -7.18
CA GLN A 255 5.95 6.72 -5.73
C GLN A 255 5.25 7.99 -5.23
N MET A 256 5.44 9.11 -5.94
CA MET A 256 4.79 10.38 -5.62
C MET A 256 3.28 10.31 -5.83
N GLY A 257 2.84 9.71 -6.95
CA GLY A 257 1.42 9.53 -7.25
C GLY A 257 0.72 8.68 -6.20
N MET A 258 1.31 7.57 -5.78
CA MET A 258 0.79 6.72 -4.71
C MET A 258 0.66 7.49 -3.38
N ALA A 259 1.70 8.23 -2.98
CA ALA A 259 1.67 9.02 -1.76
C ALA A 259 0.59 10.11 -1.81
N GLU A 260 0.44 10.80 -2.94
CA GLU A 260 -0.58 11.83 -3.14
C GLU A 260 -2.00 11.25 -3.18
N ALA A 261 -2.20 10.10 -3.83
CA ALA A 261 -3.49 9.42 -3.85
C ALA A 261 -3.95 9.05 -2.44
N LEU A 262 -3.05 8.51 -1.61
CA LEU A 262 -3.32 8.17 -0.20
C LEU A 262 -3.56 9.40 0.68
N ARG A 263 -3.03 10.56 0.30
CA ARG A 263 -3.30 11.84 0.97
C ARG A 263 -4.69 12.39 0.63
N LEU A 264 -5.14 12.22 -0.62
CA LEU A 264 -6.40 12.79 -1.12
C LEU A 264 -7.62 11.95 -0.79
N ALA A 265 -7.46 10.63 -0.66
CA ALA A 265 -8.57 9.73 -0.44
C ALA A 265 -8.23 8.64 0.61
N PRO A 266 -9.26 8.13 1.31
CA PRO A 266 -9.08 7.07 2.27
C PRO A 266 -8.45 5.81 1.64
N THR A 267 -7.58 5.13 2.39
CA THR A 267 -6.85 3.94 1.95
C THR A 267 -7.77 2.85 1.40
N HIS A 268 -8.94 2.61 2.03
CA HIS A 268 -9.89 1.59 1.59
C HIS A 268 -10.54 1.89 0.22
N VAL A 269 -10.48 3.14 -0.26
CA VAL A 269 -10.95 3.54 -1.60
C VAL A 269 -9.83 3.40 -2.63
N VAL A 270 -8.60 3.78 -2.26
CA VAL A 270 -7.46 3.86 -3.17
C VAL A 270 -6.79 2.50 -3.38
N MET A 271 -6.66 1.67 -2.32
CA MET A 271 -5.98 0.37 -2.41
C MET A 271 -6.63 -0.63 -3.38
N PRO A 272 -7.98 -0.74 -3.48
CA PRO A 272 -8.60 -1.56 -4.52
C PRO A 272 -8.23 -1.12 -5.94
N VAL A 273 -7.98 0.17 -6.14
CA VAL A 273 -7.58 0.71 -7.45
C VAL A 273 -6.16 0.28 -7.82
N ASP A 274 -5.24 0.14 -6.84
CA ASP A 274 -3.88 -0.34 -7.11
C ASP A 274 -3.85 -1.75 -7.71
N PHE A 275 -4.89 -2.56 -7.46
CA PHE A 275 -4.98 -3.91 -8.03
C PHE A 275 -5.19 -3.90 -9.56
N THR A 276 -5.68 -2.80 -10.14
CA THR A 276 -5.75 -2.65 -11.60
C THR A 276 -4.38 -2.76 -12.26
N ARG A 277 -3.29 -2.51 -11.49
CA ARG A 277 -1.92 -2.73 -11.91
C ARG A 277 -1.66 -4.16 -12.37
N LEU A 278 -2.31 -5.17 -11.75
CA LEU A 278 -2.17 -6.56 -12.18
C LEU A 278 -2.72 -6.78 -13.58
N LEU A 279 -3.87 -6.16 -13.90
CA LEU A 279 -4.46 -6.22 -15.24
C LEU A 279 -3.58 -5.51 -16.27
N ILE A 280 -3.08 -4.32 -15.92
CA ILE A 280 -2.21 -3.53 -16.81
C ILE A 280 -0.93 -4.32 -17.10
N ILE A 281 -0.30 -4.90 -16.08
CA ILE A 281 0.92 -5.68 -16.24
C ILE A 281 0.69 -6.96 -17.06
N ALA A 282 -0.47 -7.60 -16.92
CA ALA A 282 -0.83 -8.78 -17.71
C ALA A 282 -0.94 -8.43 -19.20
N ILE A 283 -1.58 -7.31 -19.52
CA ILE A 283 -1.68 -6.82 -20.90
C ILE A 283 -0.29 -6.49 -21.44
N LEU A 284 0.53 -5.75 -20.69
CA LEU A 284 1.87 -5.37 -21.09
C LEU A 284 2.80 -6.58 -21.26
N ALA A 285 2.73 -7.56 -20.37
CA ALA A 285 3.52 -8.79 -20.44
C ALA A 285 3.13 -9.64 -21.64
N TYR A 286 1.84 -9.72 -21.97
CA TYR A 286 1.36 -10.38 -23.18
C TYR A 286 1.86 -9.68 -24.44
N LEU A 287 1.73 -8.36 -24.52
CA LEU A 287 2.13 -7.58 -25.70
C LEU A 287 3.65 -7.58 -25.93
N ALA A 288 4.45 -7.54 -24.86
CA ALA A 288 5.90 -7.40 -24.96
C ALA A 288 6.64 -8.75 -25.00
N PHE A 289 6.14 -9.77 -24.30
CA PHE A 289 6.84 -11.04 -24.11
C PHE A 289 6.01 -12.25 -24.55
N GLY A 290 4.74 -12.07 -24.94
CA GLY A 290 3.83 -13.18 -25.23
C GLY A 290 3.45 -13.98 -23.97
N GLU A 291 3.72 -13.47 -22.78
CA GLU A 291 3.39 -14.15 -21.53
C GLU A 291 1.87 -14.20 -21.31
N VAL A 292 1.30 -15.41 -21.32
CA VAL A 292 -0.11 -15.64 -20.95
C VAL A 292 -0.16 -16.11 -19.52
N PRO A 293 -0.73 -15.31 -18.59
CA PRO A 293 -0.82 -15.72 -17.21
C PRO A 293 -1.73 -16.95 -17.06
N ASP A 294 -1.28 -17.93 -16.28
CA ASP A 294 -2.08 -19.10 -15.97
C ASP A 294 -3.34 -18.72 -15.15
N VAL A 295 -4.39 -19.49 -15.30
CA VAL A 295 -5.65 -19.31 -14.56
C VAL A 295 -5.43 -19.30 -13.04
N TYR A 296 -4.47 -20.08 -12.54
CA TYR A 296 -4.12 -20.13 -11.12
C TYR A 296 -3.47 -18.85 -10.60
N VAL A 297 -2.71 -18.13 -11.44
CA VAL A 297 -2.17 -16.80 -11.10
C VAL A 297 -3.30 -15.79 -10.94
N TRP A 298 -4.32 -15.84 -11.80
CA TRP A 298 -5.52 -15.01 -11.67
C TRP A 298 -6.33 -15.35 -10.42
N LEU A 299 -6.60 -16.63 -10.19
CA LEU A 299 -7.37 -17.09 -9.02
C LEU A 299 -6.64 -16.72 -7.71
N GLY A 300 -5.36 -17.04 -7.60
CA GLY A 300 -4.57 -16.71 -6.43
C GLY A 300 -4.41 -15.21 -6.23
N GLY A 301 -4.21 -14.45 -7.31
CA GLY A 301 -4.15 -12.99 -7.28
C GLY A 301 -5.43 -12.36 -6.75
N VAL A 302 -6.60 -12.81 -7.19
CA VAL A 302 -7.91 -12.36 -6.69
C VAL A 302 -8.08 -12.70 -5.20
N ILE A 303 -7.66 -13.89 -4.77
CA ILE A 303 -7.73 -14.31 -3.37
C ILE A 303 -6.81 -13.43 -2.50
N ILE A 304 -5.56 -13.21 -2.91
CA ILE A 304 -4.60 -12.35 -2.20
C ILE A 304 -5.15 -10.92 -2.09
N PHE A 305 -5.65 -10.40 -3.20
CA PHE A 305 -6.22 -9.06 -3.23
C PHE A 305 -7.47 -8.94 -2.33
N GLY A 306 -8.41 -9.86 -2.43
CA GLY A 306 -9.62 -9.86 -1.60
C GLY A 306 -9.29 -9.89 -0.11
N SER A 307 -8.31 -10.72 0.28
CA SER A 307 -7.77 -10.77 1.64
C SER A 307 -7.18 -9.44 2.07
N THR A 308 -6.31 -8.85 1.25
CA THR A 308 -5.64 -7.57 1.52
C THR A 308 -6.64 -6.41 1.61
N ALA A 309 -7.60 -6.35 0.70
CA ALA A 309 -8.66 -5.34 0.70
C ALA A 309 -9.53 -5.44 1.96
N PHE A 310 -9.88 -6.66 2.39
CA PHE A 310 -10.61 -6.88 3.62
C PHE A 310 -9.83 -6.44 4.87
N ILE A 311 -8.54 -6.75 4.94
CA ILE A 311 -7.67 -6.29 6.04
C ILE A 311 -7.68 -4.75 6.11
N SER A 312 -7.43 -4.07 4.98
CA SER A 312 -7.39 -2.60 4.90
C SER A 312 -8.72 -1.97 5.28
N TYR A 313 -9.85 -2.55 4.84
CA TYR A 313 -11.17 -2.09 5.21
C TYR A 313 -11.42 -2.21 6.72
N ARG A 314 -11.05 -3.33 7.33
CA ARG A 314 -11.23 -3.56 8.78
C ARG A 314 -10.35 -2.64 9.64
N GLU A 315 -9.16 -2.31 9.19
CA GLU A 315 -8.31 -1.31 9.86
C GLU A 315 -8.95 0.07 9.86
N HIS A 316 -9.54 0.46 8.73
CA HIS A 316 -10.25 1.73 8.63
C HIS A 316 -11.45 1.80 9.58
N VAL A 317 -12.31 0.77 9.60
CA VAL A 317 -13.48 0.72 10.51
C VAL A 317 -13.05 0.81 11.98
N LYS A 318 -12.00 0.09 12.35
CA LYS A 318 -11.47 0.14 13.73
C LYS A 318 -10.95 1.53 14.09
N SER A 319 -10.20 2.17 13.21
CA SER A 319 -9.69 3.53 13.43
C SER A 319 -10.81 4.57 13.59
N GLN A 320 -11.90 4.44 12.83
CA GLN A 320 -13.07 5.30 13.00
C GLN A 320 -13.78 5.09 14.35
N GLN A 321 -13.94 3.85 14.78
CA GLN A 321 -14.54 3.53 16.08
C GLN A 321 -13.72 4.12 17.24
N GLU A 322 -12.40 3.98 17.20
CA GLU A 322 -11.48 4.54 18.19
C GLU A 322 -11.55 6.09 18.23
N SER A 323 -11.64 6.75 17.07
CA SER A 323 -11.78 8.20 16.95
C SER A 323 -13.10 8.70 17.52
N ASN A 324 -14.21 8.03 17.23
CA ASN A 324 -15.54 8.39 17.75
C ASN A 324 -15.61 8.20 19.27
N SER A 325 -15.09 7.08 19.79
CA SER A 325 -15.05 6.83 21.24
C SER A 325 -14.18 7.85 21.99
N ALA A 326 -13.10 8.34 21.36
CA ALA A 326 -12.27 9.40 21.94
C ALA A 326 -12.96 10.76 21.98
N GLN A 327 -13.88 11.02 21.05
CA GLN A 327 -14.68 12.26 21.02
C GLN A 327 -15.86 12.24 22.00
N GLU A 328 -16.38 11.05 22.35
CA GLU A 328 -17.48 10.87 23.29
C GLU A 328 -17.07 10.94 24.79
N LEU A 329 -15.75 10.91 25.07
CA LEU A 329 -15.28 11.10 26.45
C LEU A 329 -15.65 12.52 26.92
N PRO A 330 -16.43 12.66 28.02
CA PRO A 330 -16.84 13.97 28.53
C PRO A 330 -15.58 14.79 28.85
N LYS A 331 -15.52 16.00 28.26
CA LYS A 331 -14.52 16.99 28.65
C LYS A 331 -14.77 17.29 30.13
N THR A 332 -13.99 16.70 31.02
CA THR A 332 -14.01 17.06 32.44
C THR A 332 -13.82 18.55 32.54
N PRO A 333 -14.76 19.29 33.18
CA PRO A 333 -14.55 20.72 33.39
C PRO A 333 -13.35 20.88 34.31
N VAL A 334 -12.32 21.56 33.81
CA VAL A 334 -11.20 22.02 34.63
C VAL A 334 -11.79 23.08 35.55
N HIS A 335 -12.15 22.68 36.78
CA HIS A 335 -12.40 23.65 37.85
C HIS A 335 -11.06 24.30 38.17
N GLY A 336 -10.96 25.59 37.79
CA GLY A 336 -9.89 26.49 38.20
C GLY A 336 -9.99 26.91 39.66
#